data_0b1c8d7bcd843c8b8c6697f48cd54a80
#
_entry.id   0b1c8d7bcd843c8b8c6697f48cd54a80
#
_cell.length_a   1.000
_cell.length_b   1.000
_cell.length_c   1.000
_cell.angle_alpha   90.00
_cell.angle_beta   90.00
_cell.angle_gamma   90.00
#
_symmetry.space_group_name_H-M   'P 1'
#
loop_
_entity.id
_entity.type
_entity.pdbx_description
1 polymer ?
#
loop_
_entity_poly.entity_id
_entity_poly.type
_entity_poly.pdbx_seq_one_letter_code
_entity_poly.pdbx_strand_id
1 'polypeptide(L)'
;MLGESTTREHMHLYGYNRDTTPNLDALAASDKGLTVFRNVVSPRPYTIEVMQQILTFGDEQNPDRFLTDPSLINLMKQAGYKTFWITNQQTMTKRNTMLTTFSQQTDAPVYLNNQRNQNASQYDDVVLSPFEKALQDPAPNKFIIVHLLGTHMDYRYRYPDDYAHFNDRHGGARQADRRPGANLQLLRQRGALQRLRGV
;
A
#
# COMPACT_ATOMS: atom_id res chain seq x y z
N MET A 1 -2.68 4.06 4.33
CA MET A 1 -2.40 2.83 3.56
C MET A 1 -1.22 3.11 2.64
N LEU A 2 -0.27 2.19 2.58
CA LEU A 2 0.92 2.28 1.74
C LEU A 2 0.80 1.22 0.63
N GLY A 3 0.83 1.64 -0.61
CA GLY A 3 0.88 0.76 -1.79
C GLY A 3 2.31 0.40 -2.18
N GLU A 4 2.46 -0.30 -3.30
CA GLU A 4 3.72 -0.71 -3.91
C GLU A 4 3.67 -0.50 -5.42
N SER A 5 4.79 -0.21 -6.04
CA SER A 5 5.03 -0.16 -7.50
C SER A 5 3.84 0.25 -8.40
N THR A 6 2.87 0.96 -7.86
CA THR A 6 1.68 1.41 -8.58
C THR A 6 1.94 2.81 -9.14
N THR A 7 1.81 2.98 -10.44
CA THR A 7 1.91 4.29 -11.08
C THR A 7 0.53 4.88 -11.37
N ARG A 8 0.36 6.17 -11.12
CA ARG A 8 -0.88 6.90 -11.48
C ARG A 8 -1.15 6.90 -12.98
N GLU A 9 -0.12 6.77 -13.81
CA GLU A 9 -0.25 6.74 -15.28
C GLU A 9 -1.03 5.51 -15.79
N HIS A 10 -1.21 4.49 -14.96
CA HIS A 10 -2.03 3.31 -15.24
C HIS A 10 -3.34 3.27 -14.46
N MET A 11 -3.73 4.39 -13.84
CA MET A 11 -4.99 4.52 -13.12
C MET A 11 -5.98 5.37 -13.92
N HIS A 12 -7.18 4.84 -14.19
CA HIS A 12 -8.23 5.57 -14.88
C HIS A 12 -8.61 6.87 -14.15
N LEU A 13 -8.58 6.86 -12.83
CA LEU A 13 -8.76 8.04 -11.97
C LEU A 13 -7.83 9.22 -12.33
N TYR A 14 -6.69 8.94 -12.94
CA TYR A 14 -5.72 9.95 -13.40
C TYR A 14 -5.68 10.14 -14.92
N GLY A 15 -6.66 9.56 -15.65
CA GLY A 15 -6.80 9.75 -17.08
C GLY A 15 -6.23 8.62 -17.95
N TYR A 16 -5.88 7.47 -17.36
CA TYR A 16 -5.52 6.30 -18.15
C TYR A 16 -6.72 5.80 -18.95
N ASN A 17 -6.51 5.38 -20.21
CA ASN A 17 -7.57 5.02 -21.15
C ASN A 17 -8.29 3.69 -20.89
N ARG A 18 -7.81 2.89 -19.91
CA ARG A 18 -8.46 1.63 -19.50
C ARG A 18 -9.10 1.80 -18.13
N ASP A 19 -10.26 1.16 -17.92
CA ASP A 19 -10.99 1.17 -16.65
C ASP A 19 -10.28 0.33 -15.59
N THR A 20 -9.19 0.85 -15.05
CA THR A 20 -8.35 0.18 -14.03
C THR A 20 -8.73 0.54 -12.60
N THR A 21 -9.53 1.59 -12.39
CA THR A 21 -9.88 2.10 -11.05
C THR A 21 -11.35 2.42 -10.85
N PRO A 22 -12.32 1.61 -11.37
CA PRO A 22 -13.74 2.01 -11.41
C PRO A 22 -14.36 2.29 -10.04
N ASN A 23 -13.91 1.62 -8.98
CA ASN A 23 -14.43 1.90 -7.65
C ASN A 23 -13.92 3.23 -7.08
N LEU A 24 -12.67 3.59 -7.39
CA LEU A 24 -12.13 4.91 -7.01
C LEU A 24 -12.77 6.01 -7.86
N ASP A 25 -13.01 5.74 -9.14
CA ASP A 25 -13.72 6.67 -10.04
C ASP A 25 -15.13 6.93 -9.54
N ALA A 26 -15.88 5.88 -9.22
CA ALA A 26 -17.22 5.98 -8.66
C ALA A 26 -17.23 6.72 -7.29
N LEU A 27 -16.21 6.49 -6.46
CA LEU A 27 -16.07 7.18 -5.18
C LEU A 27 -15.74 8.67 -5.40
N ALA A 28 -14.85 8.99 -6.33
CA ALA A 28 -14.51 10.37 -6.69
C ALA A 28 -15.73 11.13 -7.24
N ALA A 29 -16.53 10.46 -8.10
CA ALA A 29 -17.74 11.04 -8.68
C ALA A 29 -18.88 11.22 -7.67
N SER A 30 -18.86 10.48 -6.56
CA SER A 30 -19.96 10.49 -5.57
C SER A 30 -19.86 11.62 -4.54
N ASP A 31 -18.85 12.46 -4.59
CA ASP A 31 -18.55 13.53 -3.60
C ASP A 31 -18.52 13.05 -2.13
N LYS A 32 -18.14 11.78 -1.93
CA LYS A 32 -18.16 11.12 -0.62
C LYS A 32 -16.77 11.07 0.05
N GLY A 33 -16.05 12.19 0.01
CA GLY A 33 -14.84 12.37 0.82
C GLY A 33 -13.56 11.75 0.26
N LEU A 34 -13.49 11.46 -1.07
CA LEU A 34 -12.22 11.14 -1.73
C LEU A 34 -11.56 12.40 -2.27
N THR A 35 -10.42 12.76 -1.73
CA THR A 35 -9.55 13.81 -2.28
C THR A 35 -8.49 13.19 -3.18
N VAL A 36 -8.46 13.61 -4.44
CA VAL A 36 -7.50 13.14 -5.44
C VAL A 36 -6.38 14.14 -5.62
N PHE A 37 -5.19 13.83 -5.17
CA PHE A 37 -4.00 14.67 -5.33
C PHE A 37 -3.37 14.43 -6.71
N ARG A 38 -3.26 15.48 -7.54
CA ARG A 38 -2.74 15.37 -8.91
C ARG A 38 -1.24 15.67 -9.03
N ASN A 39 -0.65 16.38 -8.08
CA ASN A 39 0.73 16.87 -8.12
C ASN A 39 1.61 16.22 -7.02
N VAL A 40 1.33 14.97 -6.69
CA VAL A 40 2.17 14.22 -5.77
C VAL A 40 3.07 13.27 -6.54
N VAL A 41 4.35 13.28 -6.22
CA VAL A 41 5.36 12.38 -6.80
C VAL A 41 6.09 11.66 -5.69
N SER A 42 6.48 10.42 -5.95
CA SER A 42 7.34 9.68 -5.02
C SER A 42 8.74 10.29 -5.02
N PRO A 43 9.35 10.52 -3.86
CA PRO A 43 10.68 11.11 -3.78
C PRO A 43 11.77 10.17 -4.31
N ARG A 44 11.53 8.86 -4.27
CA ARG A 44 12.47 7.81 -4.68
C ARG A 44 11.75 6.66 -5.38
N PRO A 45 12.44 5.86 -6.22
CA PRO A 45 11.84 4.72 -6.90
C PRO A 45 11.79 3.43 -6.04
N TYR A 46 12.48 3.39 -4.90
CA TYR A 46 12.60 2.20 -4.06
C TYR A 46 11.92 2.37 -2.71
N THR A 47 11.22 1.34 -2.26
CA THR A 47 10.37 1.34 -1.06
C THR A 47 11.10 1.79 0.19
N ILE A 48 12.32 1.29 0.45
CA ILE A 48 13.05 1.61 1.68
C ILE A 48 13.36 3.11 1.74
N GLU A 49 13.89 3.67 0.67
CA GLU A 49 14.26 5.09 0.58
C GLU A 49 13.01 6.00 0.67
N VAL A 50 11.90 5.59 0.06
CA VAL A 50 10.61 6.29 0.20
C VAL A 50 10.16 6.29 1.66
N MET A 51 10.20 5.13 2.33
CA MET A 51 9.77 5.01 3.73
C MET A 51 10.62 5.86 4.68
N GLN A 52 11.92 5.96 4.44
CA GLN A 52 12.81 6.84 5.20
C GLN A 52 12.38 8.30 5.13
N GLN A 53 11.90 8.75 3.98
CA GLN A 53 11.48 10.15 3.79
C GLN A 53 10.04 10.38 4.25
N ILE A 54 9.09 9.49 3.96
CA ILE A 54 7.68 9.70 4.33
C ILE A 54 7.37 9.44 5.80
N LEU A 55 8.20 8.65 6.48
CA LEU A 55 8.03 8.32 7.90
C LEU A 55 8.96 9.11 8.84
N THR A 56 9.81 9.98 8.30
CA THR A 56 10.72 10.81 9.09
C THR A 56 10.80 12.23 8.51
N PHE A 57 11.71 13.04 9.02
CA PHE A 57 12.02 14.37 8.50
C PHE A 57 13.15 14.38 7.45
N GLY A 58 13.56 13.18 6.97
CA GLY A 58 14.54 13.07 5.88
C GLY A 58 14.01 13.65 4.57
N ASP A 59 14.84 14.40 3.88
CA ASP A 59 14.57 14.98 2.56
C ASP A 59 15.78 14.87 1.65
N GLU A 60 15.73 15.49 0.46
CA GLU A 60 16.84 15.48 -0.50
C GLU A 60 18.10 16.20 0.01
N GLN A 61 17.93 17.24 0.83
CA GLN A 61 19.02 18.06 1.39
C GLN A 61 19.59 17.40 2.65
N ASN A 62 18.77 16.69 3.40
CA ASN A 62 19.12 16.08 4.68
C ASN A 62 18.68 14.61 4.73
N PRO A 63 19.23 13.75 3.86
CA PRO A 63 18.74 12.38 3.70
C PRO A 63 18.93 11.52 4.96
N ASP A 64 19.94 11.81 5.78
CA ASP A 64 20.30 11.00 6.97
C ASP A 64 19.50 11.33 8.23
N ARG A 65 18.57 12.30 8.17
CA ARG A 65 17.71 12.64 9.32
C ARG A 65 16.86 11.48 9.83
N PHE A 66 16.60 10.47 9.00
CA PHE A 66 15.92 9.27 9.44
C PHE A 66 16.69 8.47 10.53
N LEU A 67 18.00 8.71 10.68
CA LEU A 67 18.84 8.10 11.72
C LEU A 67 18.76 8.81 13.06
N THR A 68 18.46 10.10 13.07
CA THR A 68 18.58 10.97 14.24
C THR A 68 17.23 11.50 14.73
N ASP A 69 16.29 11.71 13.83
CA ASP A 69 15.02 12.32 14.13
C ASP A 69 13.95 11.29 14.49
N PRO A 70 12.97 11.67 15.31
CA PRO A 70 11.85 10.79 15.62
C PRO A 70 11.04 10.49 14.34
N SER A 71 10.59 9.25 14.22
CA SER A 71 9.69 8.86 13.14
C SER A 71 8.27 9.41 13.37
N LEU A 72 7.47 9.46 12.32
CA LEU A 72 6.03 9.77 12.42
C LEU A 72 5.34 8.82 13.43
N ILE A 73 5.76 7.56 13.51
CA ILE A 73 5.22 6.59 14.47
C ILE A 73 5.49 7.06 15.90
N ASN A 74 6.74 7.47 16.18
CA ASN A 74 7.11 7.97 17.51
C ASN A 74 6.33 9.23 17.87
N LEU A 75 6.14 10.15 16.93
CA LEU A 75 5.35 11.37 17.13
C LEU A 75 3.88 11.04 17.43
N MET A 76 3.28 10.08 16.70
CA MET A 76 1.90 9.67 16.95
C MET A 76 1.75 9.01 18.33
N LYS A 77 2.72 8.20 18.76
CA LYS A 77 2.74 7.64 20.13
C LYS A 77 2.82 8.73 21.19
N GLN A 78 3.71 9.71 21.02
CA GLN A 78 3.81 10.85 21.94
C GLN A 78 2.53 11.69 21.97
N ALA A 79 1.80 11.76 20.87
CA ALA A 79 0.50 12.42 20.79
C ALA A 79 -0.66 11.58 21.37
N GLY A 80 -0.38 10.43 21.98
CA GLY A 80 -1.38 9.58 22.66
C GLY A 80 -2.15 8.66 21.74
N TYR A 81 -1.67 8.41 20.52
CA TYR A 81 -2.25 7.42 19.63
C TYR A 81 -1.71 6.03 19.92
N LYS A 82 -2.57 5.02 19.94
CA LYS A 82 -2.15 3.63 19.81
C LYS A 82 -1.79 3.34 18.36
N THR A 83 -0.61 2.78 18.14
CA THR A 83 -0.04 2.64 16.81
C THR A 83 -0.03 1.19 16.35
N PHE A 84 -0.45 0.97 15.10
CA PHE A 84 -0.54 -0.35 14.47
C PHE A 84 0.23 -0.36 13.17
N TRP A 85 0.92 -1.47 12.89
CA TRP A 85 1.52 -1.74 11.59
C TRP A 85 1.05 -3.10 11.09
N ILE A 86 0.29 -3.11 10.01
CA ILE A 86 -0.22 -4.32 9.37
C ILE A 86 0.45 -4.44 8.01
N THR A 87 1.22 -5.49 7.79
CA THR A 87 1.98 -5.62 6.53
C THR A 87 1.83 -6.97 5.89
N ASN A 88 1.59 -6.95 4.57
CA ASN A 88 1.67 -8.10 3.68
C ASN A 88 3.01 -8.17 2.93
N GLN A 89 3.94 -7.28 3.23
CA GLN A 89 5.29 -7.34 2.68
C GLN A 89 6.09 -8.49 3.29
N GLN A 90 7.03 -9.01 2.49
CA GLN A 90 7.95 -10.04 2.98
C GLN A 90 8.90 -9.44 4.01
N THR A 91 8.90 -9.99 5.21
CA THR A 91 9.71 -9.48 6.35
C THR A 91 11.03 -10.22 6.54
N MET A 92 11.18 -11.40 5.95
CA MET A 92 12.31 -12.31 6.19
C MET A 92 13.50 -12.11 5.23
N THR A 93 13.63 -10.97 4.56
CA THR A 93 14.75 -10.69 3.66
C THR A 93 15.74 -9.72 4.29
N LYS A 94 17.04 -9.85 3.97
CA LYS A 94 18.09 -8.94 4.44
C LYS A 94 17.84 -7.47 4.03
N ARG A 95 17.08 -7.24 2.96
CA ARG A 95 16.74 -5.89 2.46
C ARG A 95 15.68 -5.19 3.30
N ASN A 96 14.83 -5.92 4.02
CA ASN A 96 13.67 -5.36 4.73
C ASN A 96 13.95 -4.96 6.18
N THR A 97 15.23 -4.95 6.60
CA THR A 97 15.61 -4.60 7.98
C THR A 97 15.08 -3.24 8.41
N MET A 98 15.14 -2.24 7.52
CA MET A 98 14.67 -0.88 7.83
C MET A 98 13.13 -0.83 7.99
N LEU A 99 12.38 -1.49 7.10
CA LEU A 99 10.92 -1.57 7.24
C LEU A 99 10.51 -2.29 8.53
N THR A 100 11.23 -3.34 8.89
CA THR A 100 11.06 -4.04 10.16
C THR A 100 11.35 -3.11 11.34
N THR A 101 12.39 -2.30 11.26
CA THR A 101 12.72 -1.31 12.30
C THR A 101 11.58 -0.31 12.51
N PHE A 102 11.01 0.26 11.46
CA PHE A 102 9.85 1.14 11.57
C PHE A 102 8.63 0.42 12.15
N SER A 103 8.33 -0.78 11.67
CA SER A 103 7.17 -1.54 12.15
C SER A 103 7.29 -1.91 13.63
N GLN A 104 8.50 -2.21 14.12
CA GLN A 104 8.77 -2.51 15.54
C GLN A 104 8.63 -1.29 16.46
N GLN A 105 8.60 -0.07 15.94
CA GLN A 105 8.30 1.11 16.73
C GLN A 105 6.81 1.20 17.11
N THR A 106 5.93 0.48 16.41
CA THR A 106 4.49 0.48 16.71
C THR A 106 4.15 -0.39 17.92
N ASP A 107 3.00 -0.11 18.55
CA ASP A 107 2.51 -0.88 19.70
C ASP A 107 2.03 -2.27 19.30
N ALA A 108 1.51 -2.42 18.09
CA ALA A 108 0.94 -3.67 17.58
C ALA A 108 1.34 -3.93 16.13
N PRO A 109 2.53 -4.48 15.87
CA PRO A 109 2.93 -4.91 14.53
C PRO A 109 2.32 -6.28 14.18
N VAL A 110 1.81 -6.42 12.95
CA VAL A 110 1.25 -7.67 12.40
C VAL A 110 1.92 -7.96 11.07
N TYR A 111 2.60 -9.10 10.99
CA TYR A 111 3.32 -9.56 9.80
C TYR A 111 2.57 -10.74 9.18
N LEU A 112 2.04 -10.57 7.99
CA LEU A 112 1.16 -11.53 7.34
C LEU A 112 1.89 -12.41 6.31
N ASN A 113 3.03 -11.94 5.81
CA ASN A 113 3.78 -12.66 4.78
C ASN A 113 5.18 -13.03 5.26
N ASN A 114 5.32 -14.27 5.73
CA ASN A 114 6.58 -14.84 6.19
C ASN A 114 7.30 -15.66 5.09
N GLN A 115 6.84 -15.58 3.85
CA GLN A 115 7.44 -16.33 2.76
C GLN A 115 8.66 -15.61 2.20
N ARG A 116 9.67 -16.38 1.79
CA ARG A 116 10.87 -15.86 1.11
C ARG A 116 10.74 -15.86 -0.41
N ASN A 117 9.74 -16.55 -0.93
CA ASN A 117 9.55 -16.74 -2.36
C ASN A 117 8.74 -15.58 -2.94
N GLN A 118 9.34 -14.83 -3.87
CA GLN A 118 8.69 -13.72 -4.57
C GLN A 118 7.51 -14.18 -5.45
N ASN A 119 7.49 -15.46 -5.84
CA ASN A 119 6.44 -16.04 -6.67
C ASN A 119 5.26 -16.60 -5.85
N ALA A 120 5.27 -16.43 -4.53
CA ALA A 120 4.15 -16.84 -3.71
C ALA A 120 2.92 -15.97 -4.01
N SER A 121 1.80 -16.63 -4.31
CA SER A 121 0.51 -15.98 -4.46
C SER A 121 -0.07 -15.70 -3.08
N GLN A 122 0.14 -14.49 -2.60
CA GLN A 122 -0.51 -13.98 -1.39
C GLN A 122 -1.09 -12.61 -1.72
N TYR A 123 -2.40 -12.50 -1.62
CA TYR A 123 -3.15 -11.30 -1.99
C TYR A 123 -3.35 -10.39 -0.78
N ASP A 124 -3.64 -9.12 -1.04
CA ASP A 124 -3.75 -8.11 0.01
C ASP A 124 -5.07 -8.15 0.80
N ASP A 125 -6.01 -9.02 0.44
CA ASP A 125 -7.22 -9.25 1.23
C ASP A 125 -6.94 -9.78 2.64
N VAL A 126 -5.78 -10.42 2.83
CA VAL A 126 -5.33 -10.89 4.16
C VAL A 126 -5.17 -9.76 5.19
N VAL A 127 -4.98 -8.51 4.75
CA VAL A 127 -4.85 -7.36 5.66
C VAL A 127 -6.19 -6.93 6.28
N LEU A 128 -7.33 -7.34 5.71
CA LEU A 128 -8.65 -6.86 6.12
C LEU A 128 -8.99 -7.28 7.55
N SER A 129 -8.80 -8.56 7.90
CA SER A 129 -9.13 -9.04 9.24
C SER A 129 -8.29 -8.35 10.35
N PRO A 130 -6.95 -8.26 10.26
CA PRO A 130 -6.18 -7.52 11.25
C PRO A 130 -6.48 -6.02 11.26
N PHE A 131 -6.85 -5.42 10.13
CA PHE A 131 -7.29 -4.04 10.07
C PHE A 131 -8.62 -3.82 10.82
N GLU A 132 -9.60 -4.68 10.60
CA GLU A 132 -10.87 -4.65 11.34
C GLU A 132 -10.65 -4.81 12.86
N LYS A 133 -9.74 -5.70 13.26
CA LYS A 133 -9.35 -5.84 14.69
C LYS A 133 -8.72 -4.57 15.26
N ALA A 134 -7.86 -3.91 14.48
CA ALA A 134 -7.25 -2.65 14.91
C ALA A 134 -8.30 -1.54 15.04
N LEU A 135 -9.31 -1.49 14.17
CA LEU A 135 -10.43 -0.55 14.28
C LEU A 135 -11.27 -0.78 15.54
N GLN A 136 -11.46 -2.05 15.92
CA GLN A 136 -12.24 -2.45 17.13
C GLN A 136 -11.45 -2.30 18.42
N ASP A 137 -10.16 -2.00 18.38
CA ASP A 137 -9.36 -1.77 19.59
C ASP A 137 -9.96 -0.63 20.43
N PRO A 138 -10.02 -0.75 21.76
CA PRO A 138 -10.67 0.24 22.62
C PRO A 138 -9.92 1.58 22.74
N ALA A 139 -8.70 1.70 22.21
CA ALA A 139 -7.96 2.96 22.25
C ALA A 139 -8.74 4.09 21.56
N PRO A 140 -8.88 5.27 22.18
CA PRO A 140 -9.68 6.37 21.64
C PRO A 140 -9.08 6.93 20.35
N ASN A 141 -7.75 6.96 20.25
CA ASN A 141 -7.02 7.45 19.09
C ASN A 141 -6.12 6.34 18.53
N LYS A 142 -6.21 6.10 17.24
CA LYS A 142 -5.46 5.04 16.56
C LYS A 142 -4.72 5.60 15.36
N PHE A 143 -3.47 5.20 15.21
CA PHE A 143 -2.68 5.42 14.01
C PHE A 143 -2.36 4.07 13.37
N ILE A 144 -2.98 3.78 12.24
CA ILE A 144 -2.91 2.46 11.61
C ILE A 144 -2.19 2.59 10.27
N ILE A 145 -1.03 1.95 10.15
CA ILE A 145 -0.31 1.79 8.89
C ILE A 145 -0.65 0.42 8.32
N VAL A 146 -1.20 0.40 7.10
CA VAL A 146 -1.42 -0.83 6.33
C VAL A 146 -0.49 -0.79 5.13
N HIS A 147 0.47 -1.72 5.08
CA HIS A 147 1.45 -1.82 4.01
C HIS A 147 1.17 -3.04 3.15
N LEU A 148 0.74 -2.79 1.92
CA LEU A 148 0.32 -3.79 0.96
C LEU A 148 1.52 -4.42 0.24
N LEU A 149 1.38 -5.65 -0.20
CA LEU A 149 2.25 -6.25 -1.20
C LEU A 149 1.98 -5.65 -2.59
N GLY A 150 0.71 -5.36 -2.85
CA GLY A 150 0.23 -4.58 -4.00
C GLY A 150 0.75 -5.07 -5.32
N THR A 151 1.29 -4.13 -6.08
CA THR A 151 1.87 -4.34 -7.42
C THR A 151 3.37 -4.61 -7.39
N HIS A 152 3.89 -5.24 -6.32
CA HIS A 152 5.29 -5.65 -6.28
C HIS A 152 5.62 -6.59 -7.44
N MET A 153 6.85 -6.52 -7.96
CA MET A 153 7.25 -7.32 -9.14
C MET A 153 6.98 -8.82 -8.98
N ASP A 154 6.87 -9.45 -10.06
CA ASP A 154 6.17 -10.63 -10.53
C ASP A 154 4.64 -10.48 -10.44
N TYR A 155 4.15 -9.48 -11.12
CA TYR A 155 2.75 -8.99 -11.11
C TYR A 155 1.70 -10.07 -11.30
N ARG A 156 1.97 -11.13 -12.08
CA ARG A 156 1.06 -12.27 -12.33
C ARG A 156 0.65 -13.03 -11.07
N TYR A 157 1.44 -12.91 -9.98
CA TYR A 157 1.16 -13.54 -8.69
C TYR A 157 0.44 -12.60 -7.70
N ARG A 158 0.03 -11.42 -8.14
CA ARG A 158 -0.53 -10.38 -7.27
C ARG A 158 -2.05 -10.27 -7.35
N TYR A 159 -2.69 -11.05 -8.20
CA TYR A 159 -4.15 -11.08 -8.34
C TYR A 159 -4.62 -12.50 -8.74
N PRO A 160 -5.85 -12.91 -8.35
CA PRO A 160 -6.48 -14.13 -8.84
C PRO A 160 -6.84 -14.00 -10.32
N ASP A 161 -6.95 -15.14 -11.02
CA ASP A 161 -7.22 -15.19 -12.46
C ASP A 161 -8.51 -14.45 -12.87
N ASP A 162 -9.53 -14.46 -12.02
CA ASP A 162 -10.80 -13.75 -12.23
C ASP A 162 -10.63 -12.22 -12.36
N TYR A 163 -9.46 -11.70 -11.96
CA TYR A 163 -9.10 -10.28 -12.05
C TYR A 163 -8.18 -9.95 -13.21
N ALA A 164 -7.84 -10.93 -14.06
CA ALA A 164 -6.99 -10.75 -15.23
C ALA A 164 -7.76 -10.13 -16.41
N HIS A 165 -8.42 -8.98 -16.21
CA HIS A 165 -9.25 -8.35 -17.27
C HIS A 165 -8.43 -7.75 -18.41
N PHE A 166 -7.21 -7.35 -18.16
CA PHE A 166 -6.33 -6.73 -19.16
C PHE A 166 -5.15 -7.65 -19.44
N ASN A 167 -5.41 -8.73 -20.20
CA ASN A 167 -4.37 -9.60 -20.71
C ASN A 167 -4.31 -9.43 -22.24
N ASP A 168 -3.12 -9.20 -22.76
CA ASP A 168 -2.89 -8.99 -24.20
C ASP A 168 -2.86 -10.31 -25.01
N ARG A 169 -3.44 -11.39 -24.50
CA ARG A 169 -3.49 -12.69 -25.19
C ARG A 169 -4.36 -12.68 -26.46
N HIS A 170 -5.11 -11.62 -26.72
CA HIS A 170 -6.02 -11.49 -27.87
C HIS A 170 -5.58 -10.49 -28.94
N GLY A 171 -4.38 -9.96 -28.89
CA GLY A 171 -3.84 -9.09 -29.91
C GLY A 171 -2.35 -9.31 -30.07
N GLY A 172 -1.96 -10.09 -31.07
CA GLY A 172 -0.57 -10.33 -31.36
C GLY A 172 0.18 -9.01 -31.57
N ALA A 173 1.07 -8.68 -30.70
CA ALA A 173 2.30 -7.96 -30.90
C ALA A 173 2.90 -7.41 -29.59
N ARG A 174 4.15 -7.73 -29.40
CA ARG A 174 5.15 -7.09 -28.56
C ARG A 174 5.12 -7.39 -27.06
N GLN A 175 6.08 -8.19 -26.72
CA GLN A 175 6.61 -8.55 -25.39
C GLN A 175 6.98 -7.35 -24.46
N ALA A 176 6.61 -6.13 -24.83
CA ALA A 176 7.05 -4.90 -24.14
C ALA A 176 6.06 -4.33 -23.12
N ASP A 177 4.81 -4.81 -23.08
CA ASP A 177 3.79 -4.21 -22.22
C ASP A 177 3.39 -5.12 -21.04
N ARG A 178 4.39 -5.61 -20.30
CA ARG A 178 4.18 -6.29 -19.01
C ARG A 178 3.94 -5.25 -17.90
N ARG A 179 2.98 -4.34 -18.06
CA ARG A 179 2.77 -3.22 -17.15
C ARG A 179 1.67 -3.50 -16.13
N PRO A 180 1.83 -3.03 -14.88
CA PRO A 180 1.06 -3.46 -13.70
C PRO A 180 -0.26 -2.68 -13.53
N GLY A 181 -1.18 -2.76 -14.48
CA GLY A 181 -2.49 -2.11 -14.35
C GLY A 181 -3.52 -2.88 -13.49
N ALA A 182 -3.32 -4.19 -13.31
CA ALA A 182 -4.36 -5.07 -12.79
C ALA A 182 -4.56 -5.03 -11.24
N ASN A 183 -3.59 -4.58 -10.50
CA ASN A 183 -3.60 -4.78 -9.04
C ASN A 183 -4.41 -3.77 -8.22
N LEU A 184 -4.84 -2.66 -8.82
CA LEU A 184 -5.80 -1.77 -8.15
C LEU A 184 -7.20 -2.39 -8.05
N GLN A 185 -7.43 -3.48 -8.76
CA GLN A 185 -8.68 -4.25 -8.66
C GLN A 185 -8.81 -5.04 -7.36
N LEU A 186 -7.71 -5.35 -6.66
CA LEU A 186 -7.77 -6.01 -5.34
C LEU A 186 -8.48 -5.16 -4.28
N LEU A 187 -8.44 -3.85 -4.39
CA LEU A 187 -9.27 -2.95 -3.57
C LEU A 187 -10.78 -3.02 -3.93
N ARG A 188 -11.13 -3.67 -5.05
CA ARG A 188 -12.52 -3.94 -5.44
C ARG A 188 -13.19 -4.98 -4.56
N GLN A 189 -12.44 -5.90 -3.96
CA GLN A 189 -13.07 -7.00 -3.24
C GLN A 189 -13.73 -6.54 -1.96
N ARG A 190 -15.04 -6.69 -1.98
CA ARG A 190 -15.93 -6.79 -0.82
C ARG A 190 -15.85 -5.65 0.19
N GLY A 191 -16.36 -4.49 -0.18
CA GLY A 191 -16.84 -3.57 0.88
C GLY A 191 -15.79 -3.04 1.86
N ALA A 192 -14.47 -3.29 1.62
CA ALA A 192 -13.42 -2.76 2.49
C ALA A 192 -13.49 -1.23 2.56
N LEU A 193 -13.66 -0.58 1.40
CA LEU A 193 -13.93 0.87 1.36
C LEU A 193 -15.35 1.23 1.83
N GLN A 194 -16.34 0.33 1.71
CA GLN A 194 -17.67 0.56 2.25
C GLN A 194 -17.74 0.42 3.78
N ARG A 195 -16.93 -0.45 4.37
CA ARG A 195 -16.86 -0.60 5.84
C ARG A 195 -16.11 0.53 6.54
N LEU A 196 -15.22 1.24 5.83
CA LEU A 196 -14.62 2.49 6.32
C LEU A 196 -15.64 3.64 6.48
N ARG A 197 -16.90 3.45 6.03
CA ARG A 197 -17.98 4.43 6.10
C ARG A 197 -18.86 4.32 7.34
N GLY A 198 -18.67 3.32 8.17
CA GLY A 198 -19.50 3.03 9.34
C GLY A 198 -18.88 3.38 10.69
N VAL A 199 -17.80 4.17 10.67
CA VAL A 199 -17.19 4.68 11.91
C VAL A 199 -17.22 6.19 11.91
#